data_28deb0dfb4bb7973dc2d500911f2ba32
#
_entry.id   28deb0dfb4bb7973dc2d500911f2ba32
#
_cell.length_a   1.000
_cell.length_b   1.000
_cell.length_c   1.000
_cell.angle_alpha   90.00
_cell.angle_beta   90.00
_cell.angle_gamma   90.00
#
_symmetry.space_group_name_H-M   'P 1'
#
loop_
_entity.id
_entity.type
_entity.pdbx_description
1 polymer ?
#
loop_
_entity_poly.entity_id
_entity_poly.type
_entity_poly.pdbx_seq_one_letter_code
_entity_poly.pdbx_strand_id
1 'polypeptide(L)'
;MSKQKENTSAKGTAGVLINHDLLLLLQAITQIDKRYLSYADTNANADDREDQIIQLERVFAYELYHQWSRLKDDHLVLNGEVDKLWNKETWYPDMVLHGGQDDPDNNKIVVEIKRECMVKGKPETILDDLVKLSSFLKTVEKDNQHKKYRNYEYAVFILLKGELNEIANAVKDDKASTKVINDNVICISYNEEREIRIACLADLKK
;
A
#
# COMPACT_ATOMS: atom_id res chain seq x y z
N MET A 1 29.25 19.37 18.13
CA MET A 1 28.67 19.96 16.90
C MET A 1 27.42 19.15 16.55
N SER A 2 26.25 19.64 16.96
CA SER A 2 24.96 18.98 16.71
C SER A 2 24.49 19.33 15.30
N LYS A 3 24.37 18.32 14.42
CA LYS A 3 23.71 18.48 13.11
C LYS A 3 22.21 18.51 13.35
N GLN A 4 21.61 19.70 13.20
CA GLN A 4 20.15 19.83 13.02
C GLN A 4 19.77 19.14 11.71
N LYS A 5 18.91 18.12 11.80
CA LYS A 5 18.21 17.57 10.63
C LYS A 5 17.11 18.59 10.27
N GLU A 6 17.24 19.25 9.14
CA GLU A 6 16.16 20.00 8.53
C GLU A 6 15.05 19.05 8.10
N ASN A 7 13.91 19.14 8.75
CA ASN A 7 12.67 18.49 8.32
C ASN A 7 12.10 19.28 7.13
N THR A 8 12.43 18.89 5.92
CA THR A 8 11.75 19.37 4.72
C THR A 8 10.42 18.61 4.55
N SER A 9 9.37 19.19 5.09
CA SER A 9 7.99 18.71 4.88
C SER A 9 7.47 19.32 3.57
N ALA A 10 7.40 18.52 2.51
CA ALA A 10 6.67 18.88 1.29
C ALA A 10 5.17 18.65 1.53
N LYS A 11 4.35 19.69 1.41
CA LYS A 11 2.89 19.57 1.42
C LYS A 11 2.44 19.03 0.05
N GLY A 12 2.09 17.74 0.01
CA GLY A 12 1.33 17.18 -1.11
C GLY A 12 -0.09 17.76 -1.15
N THR A 13 -0.69 17.77 -2.30
CA THR A 13 -2.10 18.12 -2.51
C THR A 13 -2.99 17.25 -1.60
N ALA A 14 -3.84 17.91 -0.81
CA ALA A 14 -4.79 17.30 0.11
C ALA A 14 -4.22 16.63 1.38
N GLY A 15 -3.64 17.39 2.29
CA GLY A 15 -3.56 17.00 3.72
C GLY A 15 -2.68 15.82 4.12
N VAL A 16 -2.08 15.08 3.17
CA VAL A 16 -1.19 13.95 3.45
C VAL A 16 0.14 14.47 4.00
N LEU A 17 0.44 14.11 5.25
CA LEU A 17 1.75 14.36 5.83
C LEU A 17 2.72 13.33 5.25
N ILE A 18 3.61 13.75 4.37
CA ILE A 18 4.62 12.90 3.75
C ILE A 18 5.88 12.97 4.62
N ASN A 19 6.21 11.86 5.29
CA ASN A 19 7.49 11.71 5.97
C ASN A 19 8.56 11.17 5.02
N HIS A 20 9.78 11.01 5.53
CA HIS A 20 10.92 10.51 4.76
C HIS A 20 10.66 9.12 4.15
N ASP A 21 10.14 8.16 4.92
CA ASP A 21 9.93 6.79 4.46
C ASP A 21 8.88 6.69 3.35
N LEU A 22 7.78 7.46 3.47
CA LEU A 22 6.77 7.56 2.43
C LEU A 22 7.32 8.23 1.17
N LEU A 23 8.17 9.25 1.32
CA LEU A 23 8.85 9.88 0.17
C LEU A 23 9.74 8.89 -0.58
N LEU A 24 10.47 8.02 0.13
CA LEU A 24 11.31 6.99 -0.49
C LEU A 24 10.46 5.94 -1.23
N LEU A 25 9.29 5.56 -0.70
CA LEU A 25 8.34 4.71 -1.42
C LEU A 25 7.88 5.37 -2.72
N LEU A 26 7.48 6.64 -2.68
CA LEU A 26 7.06 7.38 -3.87
C LEU A 26 8.19 7.49 -4.90
N GLN A 27 9.40 7.75 -4.44
CA GLN A 27 10.59 7.78 -5.30
C GLN A 27 10.84 6.41 -5.93
N ALA A 28 10.71 5.31 -5.18
CA ALA A 28 10.82 3.97 -5.71
C ALA A 28 9.82 3.70 -6.83
N ILE A 29 8.54 4.10 -6.64
CA ILE A 29 7.50 3.97 -7.67
C ILE A 29 7.88 4.73 -8.94
N THR A 30 8.44 5.94 -8.85
CA THR A 30 8.86 6.72 -10.04
C THR A 30 10.01 6.08 -10.82
N GLN A 31 10.81 5.22 -10.19
CA GLN A 31 11.94 4.53 -10.81
C GLN A 31 11.54 3.25 -11.55
N ILE A 32 10.31 2.78 -11.37
CA ILE A 32 9.82 1.57 -12.05
C ILE A 32 9.70 1.83 -13.56
N ASP A 33 10.32 0.96 -14.36
CA ASP A 33 10.23 1.05 -15.81
C ASP A 33 8.79 0.72 -16.28
N LYS A 34 8.29 1.48 -17.26
CA LYS A 34 6.95 1.31 -17.81
C LYS A 34 6.66 -0.11 -18.33
N ARG A 35 7.70 -0.88 -18.70
CA ARG A 35 7.56 -2.27 -19.14
C ARG A 35 6.93 -3.15 -18.07
N TYR A 36 7.11 -2.84 -16.79
CA TYR A 36 6.49 -3.54 -15.67
C TYR A 36 4.99 -3.21 -15.50
N LEU A 37 4.52 -2.14 -16.14
CA LEU A 37 3.09 -1.77 -16.16
C LEU A 37 2.37 -2.30 -17.40
N SER A 38 3.08 -2.46 -18.51
CA SER A 38 2.50 -2.66 -19.85
C SER A 38 2.75 -4.05 -20.42
N TYR A 39 3.14 -5.03 -19.61
CA TYR A 39 3.25 -6.40 -20.09
C TYR A 39 1.87 -6.89 -20.54
N ALA A 40 1.63 -6.76 -21.84
CA ALA A 40 0.46 -7.35 -22.48
C ALA A 40 0.89 -8.67 -23.06
N ASP A 41 0.44 -9.77 -22.50
CA ASP A 41 0.49 -11.03 -23.22
C ASP A 41 -0.60 -10.97 -24.29
N THR A 42 -0.16 -10.76 -25.54
CA THR A 42 -1.05 -10.72 -26.71
C THR A 42 -1.57 -12.11 -27.09
N ASN A 43 -1.09 -13.17 -26.42
CA ASN A 43 -1.43 -14.58 -26.75
C ASN A 43 -2.36 -15.23 -25.70
N ALA A 44 -2.82 -14.48 -24.70
CA ALA A 44 -3.65 -15.07 -23.66
C ALA A 44 -5.06 -15.37 -24.15
N ASN A 45 -5.47 -16.61 -23.98
CA ASN A 45 -6.86 -17.03 -24.06
C ASN A 45 -7.68 -16.33 -22.94
N ALA A 46 -8.96 -16.13 -23.18
CA ALA A 46 -9.82 -15.40 -22.22
C ALA A 46 -9.86 -16.02 -20.81
N ASP A 47 -9.66 -17.34 -20.73
CA ASP A 47 -9.68 -18.10 -19.47
C ASP A 47 -8.40 -17.95 -18.63
N ASP A 48 -7.27 -17.57 -19.27
CA ASP A 48 -5.97 -17.40 -18.61
C ASP A 48 -5.75 -15.96 -18.07
N ARG A 49 -6.72 -15.05 -18.25
CA ARG A 49 -6.54 -13.62 -17.94
C ARG A 49 -6.36 -13.34 -16.46
N GLU A 50 -7.05 -14.09 -15.60
CA GLU A 50 -7.00 -13.84 -14.14
C GLU A 50 -5.61 -14.20 -13.59
N ASP A 51 -5.02 -15.31 -14.02
CA ASP A 51 -3.68 -15.72 -13.63
C ASP A 51 -2.60 -14.79 -14.18
N GLN A 52 -2.78 -14.24 -15.37
CA GLN A 52 -1.85 -13.28 -15.97
C GLN A 52 -1.90 -11.92 -15.27
N ILE A 53 -3.08 -11.49 -14.81
CA ILE A 53 -3.25 -10.25 -14.05
C ILE A 53 -2.51 -10.35 -12.72
N ILE A 54 -2.61 -11.49 -12.03
CA ILE A 54 -1.89 -11.76 -10.77
C ILE A 54 -0.37 -11.72 -11.01
N GLN A 55 0.10 -12.30 -12.11
CA GLN A 55 1.53 -12.26 -12.47
C GLN A 55 2.03 -10.82 -12.67
N LEU A 56 1.23 -9.95 -13.28
CA LEU A 56 1.61 -8.54 -13.51
C LEU A 56 1.66 -7.73 -12.22
N GLU A 57 0.76 -7.96 -11.26
CA GLU A 57 0.84 -7.35 -9.93
C GLU A 57 2.12 -7.77 -9.22
N ARG A 58 2.46 -9.07 -9.26
CA ARG A 58 3.71 -9.59 -8.69
C ARG A 58 4.94 -9.02 -9.37
N VAL A 59 4.95 -8.91 -10.70
CA VAL A 59 6.08 -8.34 -11.45
C VAL A 59 6.31 -6.88 -11.03
N PHE A 60 5.24 -6.09 -10.91
CA PHE A 60 5.34 -4.73 -10.39
C PHE A 60 5.82 -4.72 -8.93
N ALA A 61 5.26 -5.58 -8.08
CA ALA A 61 5.63 -5.67 -6.67
C ALA A 61 7.13 -6.02 -6.50
N TYR A 62 7.66 -6.96 -7.30
CA TYR A 62 9.08 -7.30 -7.26
C TYR A 62 9.98 -6.15 -7.71
N GLU A 63 9.59 -5.41 -8.74
CA GLU A 63 10.37 -4.26 -9.17
C GLU A 63 10.27 -3.11 -8.15
N LEU A 64 9.10 -2.87 -7.56
CA LEU A 64 8.95 -1.92 -6.46
C LEU A 64 9.83 -2.31 -5.27
N TYR A 65 9.83 -3.60 -4.89
CA TYR A 65 10.71 -4.11 -3.85
C TYR A 65 12.18 -3.83 -4.16
N HIS A 66 12.61 -4.11 -5.40
CA HIS A 66 13.98 -3.85 -5.85
C HIS A 66 14.36 -2.38 -5.75
N GLN A 67 13.54 -1.48 -6.29
CA GLN A 67 13.81 -0.04 -6.24
C GLN A 67 13.78 0.49 -4.80
N TRP A 68 12.78 0.10 -4.01
CA TRP A 68 12.62 0.58 -2.65
C TRP A 68 13.71 0.05 -1.71
N SER A 69 14.14 -1.20 -1.87
CA SER A 69 15.23 -1.79 -1.08
C SER A 69 16.56 -1.03 -1.22
N ARG A 70 16.78 -0.36 -2.35
CA ARG A 70 17.98 0.47 -2.61
C ARG A 70 17.89 1.87 -2.02
N LEU A 71 16.70 2.35 -1.74
CA LEU A 71 16.45 3.71 -1.26
C LEU A 71 16.20 3.78 0.24
N LYS A 72 15.63 2.72 0.83
CA LYS A 72 15.31 2.69 2.25
C LYS A 72 16.54 2.88 3.13
N ASP A 73 16.34 3.36 4.33
CA ASP A 73 17.40 3.45 5.33
C ASP A 73 17.95 2.07 5.70
N ASP A 74 19.27 1.95 5.89
CA ASP A 74 19.97 0.68 6.13
C ASP A 74 19.50 -0.06 7.39
N HIS A 75 19.01 0.67 8.39
CA HIS A 75 18.51 0.08 9.64
C HIS A 75 17.09 -0.47 9.52
N LEU A 76 16.39 -0.22 8.40
CA LEU A 76 15.05 -0.74 8.14
C LEU A 76 15.10 -2.00 7.27
N VAL A 77 14.16 -2.89 7.52
CA VAL A 77 13.98 -4.14 6.77
C VAL A 77 12.74 -4.01 5.89
N LEU A 78 12.89 -4.30 4.60
CA LEU A 78 11.79 -4.42 3.65
C LEU A 78 11.53 -5.91 3.40
N ASN A 79 10.29 -6.34 3.63
CA ASN A 79 9.85 -7.70 3.37
C ASN A 79 8.66 -7.69 2.39
N GLY A 80 8.62 -8.67 1.49
CA GLY A 80 7.47 -8.95 0.63
C GLY A 80 6.69 -10.17 1.12
N GLU A 81 5.38 -10.20 0.90
CA GLU A 81 4.47 -11.33 1.18
C GLU A 81 4.65 -11.94 2.59
N VAL A 82 4.78 -11.09 3.62
CA VAL A 82 5.04 -11.56 4.99
C VAL A 82 3.76 -12.06 5.63
N ASP A 83 3.84 -13.29 6.14
CA ASP A 83 2.80 -13.87 6.99
C ASP A 83 2.60 -13.02 8.26
N LYS A 84 1.43 -12.41 8.39
CA LYS A 84 1.00 -11.65 9.58
C LYS A 84 -0.16 -12.36 10.23
N LEU A 85 0.12 -13.22 11.21
CA LEU A 85 -0.90 -13.88 12.01
C LEU A 85 -1.70 -12.85 12.81
N TRP A 86 -3.03 -12.87 12.63
CA TRP A 86 -3.96 -12.07 13.41
C TRP A 86 -5.27 -12.81 13.63
N ASN A 87 -5.69 -12.95 14.89
CA ASN A 87 -7.00 -13.51 15.28
C ASN A 87 -7.35 -14.82 14.56
N LYS A 88 -6.37 -15.73 14.35
CA LYS A 88 -6.49 -16.98 13.58
C LYS A 88 -6.67 -16.78 12.06
N GLU A 89 -6.68 -15.55 11.57
CA GLU A 89 -6.64 -15.25 10.15
C GLU A 89 -5.24 -14.80 9.76
N THR A 90 -4.73 -15.36 8.68
CA THR A 90 -3.43 -15.01 8.13
C THR A 90 -3.63 -13.96 7.06
N TRP A 91 -2.99 -12.81 7.23
CA TRP A 91 -3.01 -11.75 6.23
C TRP A 91 -1.61 -11.55 5.67
N TYR A 92 -1.53 -11.48 4.35
CA TYR A 92 -0.29 -11.31 3.61
C TYR A 92 -0.33 -9.97 2.88
N PRO A 93 0.17 -8.87 3.48
CA PRO A 93 0.39 -7.65 2.73
C PRO A 93 1.49 -7.86 1.69
N ASP A 94 1.38 -7.19 0.54
CA ASP A 94 2.38 -7.31 -0.52
C ASP A 94 3.77 -6.89 -0.05
N MET A 95 3.86 -5.82 0.77
CA MET A 95 5.13 -5.38 1.35
C MET A 95 4.95 -4.74 2.72
N VAL A 96 6.02 -4.84 3.52
CA VAL A 96 6.14 -4.13 4.80
C VAL A 96 7.55 -3.57 4.97
N LEU A 97 7.63 -2.33 5.46
CA LEU A 97 8.87 -1.69 5.90
C LEU A 97 8.83 -1.55 7.42
N HIS A 98 9.85 -2.07 8.12
CA HIS A 98 9.88 -2.10 9.58
C HIS A 98 11.32 -2.14 10.12
N GLY A 99 11.51 -1.93 11.43
CA GLY A 99 12.83 -1.94 12.09
C GLY A 99 13.40 -3.34 12.37
N GLY A 100 12.74 -4.40 11.90
CA GLY A 100 13.14 -5.78 12.16
C GLY A 100 12.23 -6.45 13.22
N GLN A 101 12.46 -7.75 13.45
CA GLN A 101 11.63 -8.54 14.38
C GLN A 101 11.83 -8.15 15.85
N ASP A 102 12.99 -7.61 16.16
CA ASP A 102 13.37 -7.21 17.53
C ASP A 102 12.91 -5.78 17.87
N ASP A 103 12.40 -5.03 16.88
CA ASP A 103 11.94 -3.64 17.05
C ASP A 103 10.49 -3.48 16.53
N PRO A 104 9.49 -4.05 17.22
CA PRO A 104 8.09 -4.01 16.77
C PRO A 104 7.46 -2.62 16.88
N ASP A 105 8.10 -1.68 17.59
CA ASP A 105 7.62 -0.29 17.70
C ASP A 105 8.09 0.57 16.52
N ASN A 106 8.96 0.04 15.64
CA ASN A 106 9.48 0.73 14.46
C ASN A 106 8.86 0.18 13.15
N ASN A 107 7.55 -0.03 13.14
CA ASN A 107 6.81 -0.40 11.95
C ASN A 107 6.48 0.87 11.14
N LYS A 108 7.01 0.96 9.92
CA LYS A 108 6.92 2.17 9.09
C LYS A 108 5.75 2.13 8.13
N ILE A 109 5.79 1.25 7.16
CA ILE A 109 4.82 1.23 6.06
C ILE A 109 4.36 -0.19 5.80
N VAL A 110 3.05 -0.38 5.64
CA VAL A 110 2.44 -1.57 5.06
C VAL A 110 1.80 -1.21 3.73
N VAL A 111 1.99 -2.05 2.71
CA VAL A 111 1.53 -1.80 1.34
C VAL A 111 0.70 -2.96 0.83
N GLU A 112 -0.41 -2.63 0.18
CA GLU A 112 -1.22 -3.53 -0.65
C GLU A 112 -1.30 -2.96 -2.07
N ILE A 113 -1.13 -3.80 -3.08
CA ILE A 113 -1.10 -3.43 -4.48
C ILE A 113 -2.24 -4.13 -5.20
N LYS A 114 -3.00 -3.40 -6.00
CA LYS A 114 -4.04 -3.96 -6.86
C LYS A 114 -3.98 -3.34 -8.24
N ARG A 115 -4.46 -4.07 -9.22
CA ARG A 115 -4.61 -3.58 -10.58
C ARG A 115 -6.07 -3.25 -10.88
N GLU A 116 -6.31 -2.18 -11.67
CA GLU A 116 -7.66 -1.73 -12.05
C GLU A 116 -8.57 -2.87 -12.51
N CYS A 117 -8.07 -3.75 -13.39
CA CYS A 117 -8.87 -4.84 -13.95
C CYS A 117 -9.32 -5.88 -12.90
N MET A 118 -8.64 -6.00 -11.77
CA MET A 118 -9.05 -6.89 -10.66
C MET A 118 -10.14 -6.29 -9.81
N VAL A 119 -10.24 -4.96 -9.79
CA VAL A 119 -11.21 -4.24 -8.96
C VAL A 119 -12.38 -3.68 -9.76
N LYS A 120 -12.25 -3.59 -11.08
CA LYS A 120 -13.29 -3.07 -11.97
C LYS A 120 -14.56 -3.94 -11.90
N GLY A 121 -15.63 -3.32 -11.42
CA GLY A 121 -16.91 -4.01 -11.17
C GLY A 121 -16.93 -4.88 -9.91
N LYS A 122 -15.86 -4.85 -9.10
CA LYS A 122 -15.73 -5.58 -7.84
C LYS A 122 -15.30 -4.62 -6.71
N PRO A 123 -16.10 -3.62 -6.34
CA PRO A 123 -15.74 -2.63 -5.31
C PRO A 123 -15.45 -3.28 -3.95
N GLU A 124 -16.05 -4.43 -3.66
CA GLU A 124 -15.80 -5.21 -2.44
C GLU A 124 -14.33 -5.61 -2.29
N THR A 125 -13.60 -5.86 -3.38
CA THR A 125 -12.18 -6.20 -3.35
C THR A 125 -11.35 -5.03 -2.81
N ILE A 126 -11.63 -3.80 -3.27
CA ILE A 126 -10.99 -2.59 -2.73
C ILE A 126 -11.31 -2.44 -1.26
N LEU A 127 -12.59 -2.60 -0.88
CA LEU A 127 -13.04 -2.42 0.49
C LEU A 127 -12.38 -3.42 1.44
N ASP A 128 -12.26 -4.68 1.06
CA ASP A 128 -11.64 -5.72 1.87
C ASP A 128 -10.16 -5.41 2.13
N ASP A 129 -9.43 -4.95 1.14
CA ASP A 129 -8.03 -4.56 1.29
C ASP A 129 -7.85 -3.28 2.10
N LEU A 130 -8.74 -2.29 1.95
CA LEU A 130 -8.74 -1.09 2.81
C LEU A 130 -9.04 -1.44 4.27
N VAL A 131 -9.93 -2.40 4.54
CA VAL A 131 -10.20 -2.91 5.89
C VAL A 131 -8.96 -3.59 6.49
N LYS A 132 -8.29 -4.45 5.72
CA LYS A 132 -7.02 -5.09 6.13
C LYS A 132 -5.98 -4.02 6.47
N LEU A 133 -5.71 -3.08 5.56
CA LEU A 133 -4.77 -1.99 5.75
C LEU A 133 -5.10 -1.16 6.98
N SER A 134 -6.38 -0.83 7.18
CA SER A 134 -6.85 -0.08 8.36
C SER A 134 -6.51 -0.78 9.67
N SER A 135 -6.51 -2.10 9.67
CA SER A 135 -6.19 -2.87 10.86
C SER A 135 -4.71 -2.79 11.25
N PHE A 136 -3.82 -2.50 10.31
CA PHE A 136 -2.39 -2.32 10.59
C PHE A 136 -2.08 -0.95 11.24
N LEU A 137 -2.94 0.05 11.06
CA LEU A 137 -2.82 1.37 11.70
C LEU A 137 -3.32 1.39 13.14
N LYS A 138 -4.05 0.36 13.60
CA LYS A 138 -4.62 0.31 14.95
C LYS A 138 -3.56 -0.13 15.95
N THR A 139 -3.37 0.67 17.00
CA THR A 139 -2.66 0.24 18.20
C THR A 139 -3.52 -0.81 18.90
N VAL A 140 -3.03 -2.03 18.99
CA VAL A 140 -3.69 -3.08 19.78
C VAL A 140 -3.27 -2.87 21.22
N GLU A 141 -4.23 -2.62 22.11
CA GLU A 141 -3.99 -2.63 23.56
C GLU A 141 -3.39 -3.98 23.95
N LYS A 142 -2.41 -3.93 24.85
CA LYS A 142 -1.69 -5.11 25.32
C LYS A 142 -2.66 -6.10 25.97
N ASP A 143 -3.04 -7.13 25.27
CA ASP A 143 -3.38 -8.40 25.91
C ASP A 143 -2.05 -9.07 26.30
N ASN A 144 -1.91 -9.45 27.59
CA ASN A 144 -0.64 -9.82 28.23
C ASN A 144 0.08 -11.05 27.64
N GLN A 145 -0.41 -11.61 26.54
CA GLN A 145 0.16 -12.83 25.92
C GLN A 145 0.58 -12.64 24.44
N HIS A 146 0.19 -11.57 23.75
CA HIS A 146 0.51 -11.41 22.33
C HIS A 146 1.12 -10.02 22.06
N LYS A 147 2.40 -10.03 21.69
CA LYS A 147 3.20 -8.84 21.38
C LYS A 147 2.52 -7.98 20.32
N LYS A 148 2.63 -6.66 20.45
CA LYS A 148 2.21 -5.64 19.49
C LYS A 148 2.85 -5.87 18.11
N TYR A 149 2.12 -6.48 17.16
CA TYR A 149 2.64 -6.69 15.80
C TYR A 149 2.06 -5.73 14.77
N ARG A 150 1.36 -4.70 15.21
CA ARG A 150 0.71 -3.68 14.38
C ARG A 150 1.11 -2.34 14.94
N ASN A 151 0.76 -1.32 14.39
CA ASN A 151 1.13 0.08 14.66
C ASN A 151 2.10 0.59 13.61
N TYR A 152 1.73 0.30 12.34
CA TYR A 152 2.43 0.93 11.23
C TYR A 152 2.12 2.43 11.22
N GLU A 153 3.11 3.24 10.89
CA GLU A 153 2.93 4.68 10.73
C GLU A 153 2.04 4.99 9.53
N TYR A 154 2.19 4.20 8.45
CA TYR A 154 1.40 4.32 7.23
C TYR A 154 0.87 2.97 6.76
N ALA A 155 -0.36 3.00 6.26
CA ALA A 155 -0.94 1.95 5.44
C ALA A 155 -1.24 2.52 4.06
N VAL A 156 -0.72 1.88 3.02
CA VAL A 156 -0.72 2.39 1.64
C VAL A 156 -1.41 1.39 0.72
N PHE A 157 -2.44 1.86 0.03
CA PHE A 157 -3.10 1.13 -1.05
C PHE A 157 -2.62 1.69 -2.39
N ILE A 158 -2.05 0.85 -3.25
CA ILE A 158 -1.58 1.24 -4.59
C ILE A 158 -2.48 0.62 -5.64
N LEU A 159 -3.16 1.47 -6.42
CA LEU A 159 -3.97 1.06 -7.55
C LEU A 159 -3.21 1.29 -8.86
N LEU A 160 -2.84 0.18 -9.53
CA LEU A 160 -2.14 0.20 -10.80
C LEU A 160 -3.11 0.33 -11.97
N LYS A 161 -2.80 1.21 -12.91
CA LYS A 161 -3.59 1.53 -14.12
C LYS A 161 -4.99 2.07 -13.85
N GLY A 162 -5.34 2.32 -12.59
CA GLY A 162 -6.62 2.88 -12.19
C GLY A 162 -6.50 4.32 -11.68
N GLU A 163 -7.64 4.89 -11.37
CA GLU A 163 -7.77 6.25 -10.89
C GLU A 163 -8.27 6.29 -9.43
N LEU A 164 -7.89 7.33 -8.69
CA LEU A 164 -8.37 7.52 -7.32
C LEU A 164 -9.91 7.54 -7.20
N ASN A 165 -10.59 7.95 -8.26
CA ASN A 165 -12.06 7.96 -8.31
C ASN A 165 -12.68 6.57 -8.18
N GLU A 166 -12.00 5.51 -8.59
CA GLU A 166 -12.48 4.13 -8.42
C GLU A 166 -12.49 3.75 -6.95
N ILE A 167 -11.44 4.13 -6.21
CA ILE A 167 -11.36 3.94 -4.76
C ILE A 167 -12.45 4.77 -4.08
N ALA A 168 -12.62 6.04 -4.48
CA ALA A 168 -13.64 6.93 -3.95
C ALA A 168 -15.05 6.37 -4.14
N ASN A 169 -15.36 5.85 -5.32
CA ASN A 169 -16.66 5.26 -5.64
C ASN A 169 -16.91 3.99 -4.81
N ALA A 170 -15.93 3.09 -4.72
CA ALA A 170 -16.05 1.89 -3.90
C ALA A 170 -16.39 2.22 -2.44
N VAL A 171 -15.74 3.24 -1.86
CA VAL A 171 -15.98 3.64 -0.47
C VAL A 171 -17.31 4.36 -0.28
N LYS A 172 -17.77 5.16 -1.27
CA LYS A 172 -19.06 5.88 -1.22
C LYS A 172 -20.25 4.94 -1.38
N ASP A 173 -20.10 3.90 -2.19
CA ASP A 173 -21.15 2.92 -2.44
C ASP A 173 -21.36 1.97 -1.24
N ASP A 174 -20.39 1.85 -0.35
CA ASP A 174 -20.42 0.98 0.84
C ASP A 174 -21.22 1.57 2.02
N LYS A 175 -22.35 2.20 1.74
CA LYS A 175 -23.24 2.78 2.79
C LYS A 175 -23.85 1.74 3.73
N ALA A 176 -23.79 0.47 3.37
CA ALA A 176 -24.41 -0.64 4.12
C ALA A 176 -23.37 -1.42 4.97
N SER A 177 -22.09 -1.17 4.82
CA SER A 177 -21.06 -1.94 5.50
C SER A 177 -20.86 -1.47 6.94
N THR A 178 -20.82 -2.46 7.84
CA THR A 178 -20.35 -2.26 9.23
C THR A 178 -18.83 -2.25 9.32
N LYS A 179 -18.12 -2.35 8.20
CA LYS A 179 -16.66 -2.40 8.14
C LYS A 179 -16.06 -1.03 8.48
N VAL A 180 -15.27 -0.98 9.53
CA VAL A 180 -14.59 0.25 9.92
C VAL A 180 -13.30 0.40 9.13
N ILE A 181 -13.29 1.34 8.20
CA ILE A 181 -12.11 1.69 7.41
C ILE A 181 -11.49 2.96 8.00
N ASN A 182 -10.18 2.91 8.26
CA ASN A 182 -9.44 4.04 8.83
C ASN A 182 -9.20 5.12 7.77
N ASP A 183 -9.58 6.35 8.08
CA ASP A 183 -9.47 7.51 7.20
C ASP A 183 -8.02 7.89 6.85
N ASN A 184 -7.05 7.41 7.64
CA ASN A 184 -5.63 7.68 7.43
C ASN A 184 -4.94 6.71 6.46
N VAL A 185 -5.67 5.77 5.83
CA VAL A 185 -5.09 4.97 4.74
C VAL A 185 -4.74 5.90 3.58
N ILE A 186 -3.52 5.77 3.09
CA ILE A 186 -3.03 6.52 1.93
C ILE A 186 -3.36 5.72 0.67
N CYS A 187 -4.03 6.36 -0.27
CA CYS A 187 -4.34 5.80 -1.57
C CYS A 187 -3.44 6.42 -2.63
N ILE A 188 -2.80 5.58 -3.42
CA ILE A 188 -1.94 5.97 -4.54
C ILE A 188 -2.55 5.37 -5.80
N SER A 189 -2.77 6.16 -6.84
CA SER A 189 -2.97 5.66 -8.19
C SER A 189 -1.72 5.87 -9.02
N TYR A 190 -1.36 4.87 -9.82
CA TYR A 190 -0.22 4.91 -10.72
C TYR A 190 -0.69 4.43 -12.10
N ASN A 191 -0.84 5.37 -13.02
CA ASN A 191 -1.40 5.12 -14.34
C ASN A 191 -0.32 4.79 -15.40
N GLU A 192 -0.74 4.53 -16.63
CA GLU A 192 0.14 4.17 -17.75
C GLU A 192 1.05 5.34 -18.20
N GLU A 193 0.62 6.56 -17.98
CA GLU A 193 1.39 7.77 -18.23
C GLU A 193 2.45 8.04 -17.16
N ARG A 194 2.51 7.17 -16.14
CA ARG A 194 3.41 7.28 -14.99
C ARG A 194 3.07 8.46 -14.06
N GLU A 195 1.86 8.92 -14.11
CA GLU A 195 1.36 9.88 -13.14
C GLU A 195 1.07 9.19 -11.83
N ILE A 196 1.56 9.78 -10.76
CA ILE A 196 1.29 9.36 -9.39
C ILE A 196 0.32 10.38 -8.79
N ARG A 197 -0.84 9.91 -8.38
CA ARG A 197 -1.80 10.71 -7.61
C ARG A 197 -1.94 10.12 -6.23
N ILE A 198 -1.99 10.97 -5.22
CA ILE A 198 -2.00 10.58 -3.81
C ILE A 198 -3.13 11.29 -3.10
N ALA A 199 -3.89 10.56 -2.31
CA ALA A 199 -4.87 11.11 -1.41
C ALA A 199 -4.95 10.31 -0.09
N CYS A 200 -5.34 10.97 1.00
CA CYS A 200 -5.87 10.26 2.15
C CYS A 200 -7.27 9.74 1.87
N LEU A 201 -7.62 8.60 2.42
CA LEU A 201 -8.96 8.04 2.26
C LEU A 201 -10.04 9.00 2.77
N ALA A 202 -9.75 9.77 3.83
CA ALA A 202 -10.63 10.85 4.32
C ALA A 202 -11.01 11.87 3.24
N ASP A 203 -10.12 12.17 2.30
CA ASP A 203 -10.38 13.13 1.22
C ASP A 203 -11.18 12.51 0.08
N LEU A 204 -11.06 11.22 -0.14
CA LEU A 204 -11.81 10.48 -1.16
C LEU A 204 -13.28 10.23 -0.76
N LYS A 205 -13.59 10.31 0.54
CA LYS A 205 -14.96 10.17 1.08
C LYS A 205 -15.82 11.44 0.94
N LYS A 206 -15.21 12.58 0.66
CA LYS A 206 -15.91 13.86 0.46
C LYS A 206 -16.56 13.92 -0.93
#